data_b2b431588bf12793c51efb2ce82e2113
#
_entry.id   b2b431588bf12793c51efb2ce82e2113
#
_cell.length_a   1.000
_cell.length_b   1.000
_cell.length_c   1.000
_cell.angle_alpha   90.00
_cell.angle_beta   90.00
_cell.angle_gamma   90.00
#
_symmetry.space_group_name_H-M   'P 1'
#
loop_
_entity.id
_entity.type
_entity.pdbx_description
1 polymer ?
#
loop_
_entity_poly.entity_id
_entity_poly.type
_entity_poly.pdbx_seq_one_letter_code
_entity_poly.pdbx_strand_id
1 'polypeptide(L)'
;MSASAIKLSKVSKRYGKRRVLHDVSFEVDQSELCALVGANGAGKSTLIKIVLGLCEPSSGSVELFGGKSKKELSLMRTRVGYVPDSSGAYQSLSAVENLQIRCAEWGLDEKREVPRVLGLVGLDVDEKKSVSSFSLGMKRRLDIATALLGGTDVLIFDEPANGLDPLGIESIWALIGRLNQEQGKTMLISSHDLDELASVATCCLFLHDGELLKKESMDVIRDEASSLKEYYRRLMKAVSL
;
A
#
# COMPACT_ATOMS: atom_id res chain seq x y z
N MET A 1 21.35 -0.72 -11.51
CA MET A 1 20.50 -1.45 -10.53
C MET A 1 19.61 -0.43 -9.85
N SER A 2 18.31 -0.58 -9.92
CA SER A 2 17.36 0.28 -9.20
C SER A 2 17.60 0.12 -7.70
N ALA A 3 17.52 1.21 -6.94
CA ALA A 3 17.69 1.14 -5.48
C ALA A 3 16.40 0.59 -4.87
N SER A 4 16.49 -0.43 -4.03
CA SER A 4 15.36 -1.02 -3.33
C SER A 4 14.74 -0.01 -2.34
N ALA A 5 13.43 0.21 -2.43
CA ALA A 5 12.68 1.04 -1.48
C ALA A 5 12.26 0.24 -0.24
N ILE A 6 11.87 -1.02 -0.42
CA ILE A 6 11.49 -1.95 0.64
C ILE A 6 12.24 -3.26 0.42
N LYS A 7 12.91 -3.78 1.47
CA LYS A 7 13.54 -5.10 1.44
C LYS A 7 13.25 -5.85 2.72
N LEU A 8 12.78 -7.08 2.58
CA LEU A 8 12.62 -8.03 3.67
C LEU A 8 13.60 -9.19 3.46
N SER A 9 14.26 -9.62 4.54
CA SER A 9 15.19 -10.74 4.52
C SER A 9 14.84 -11.73 5.62
N LYS A 10 14.35 -12.92 5.23
CA LYS A 10 13.95 -14.04 6.09
C LYS A 10 13.04 -13.62 7.25
N VAL A 11 12.07 -12.75 6.95
CA VAL A 11 11.13 -12.25 7.96
C VAL A 11 10.16 -13.34 8.36
N SER A 12 10.12 -13.65 9.65
CA SER A 12 9.12 -14.53 10.24
C SER A 12 8.35 -13.81 11.32
N LYS A 13 7.07 -14.19 11.53
CA LYS A 13 6.22 -13.67 12.59
C LYS A 13 5.43 -14.75 13.28
N ARG A 14 5.45 -14.72 14.62
CA ARG A 14 4.62 -15.58 15.47
C ARG A 14 3.77 -14.73 16.40
N TYR A 15 2.53 -15.17 16.62
CA TYR A 15 1.64 -14.68 17.66
C TYR A 15 1.33 -15.86 18.60
N GLY A 16 1.96 -15.86 19.77
CA GLY A 16 1.91 -17.02 20.67
C GLY A 16 2.48 -18.28 19.99
N LYS A 17 1.65 -19.32 19.85
CA LYS A 17 2.02 -20.59 19.20
C LYS A 17 1.83 -20.57 17.67
N ARG A 18 1.05 -19.63 17.13
CA ARG A 18 0.74 -19.56 15.69
C ARG A 18 1.84 -18.80 14.96
N ARG A 19 2.49 -19.45 14.00
CA ARG A 19 3.40 -18.81 13.04
C ARG A 19 2.54 -18.29 11.87
N VAL A 20 2.70 -17.02 11.52
CA VAL A 20 1.88 -16.33 10.49
C VAL A 20 2.72 -15.96 9.28
N LEU A 21 4.02 -15.73 9.46
CA LEU A 21 4.97 -15.53 8.37
C LEU A 21 6.17 -16.47 8.56
N HIS A 22 6.68 -17.02 7.45
CA HIS A 22 7.69 -18.06 7.40
C HIS A 22 8.81 -17.63 6.45
N ASP A 23 9.89 -17.04 6.99
CA ASP A 23 11.14 -16.69 6.30
C ASP A 23 10.94 -15.90 4.98
N VAL A 24 9.96 -14.99 4.97
CA VAL A 24 9.58 -14.18 3.82
C VAL A 24 10.72 -13.25 3.43
N SER A 25 11.14 -13.31 2.16
CA SER A 25 12.20 -12.46 1.60
C SER A 25 11.76 -11.91 0.25
N PHE A 26 11.80 -10.59 0.08
CA PHE A 26 11.55 -9.90 -1.20
C PHE A 26 12.12 -8.49 -1.17
N GLU A 27 12.17 -7.88 -2.34
CA GLU A 27 12.49 -6.47 -2.53
C GLU A 27 11.42 -5.81 -3.38
N VAL A 28 11.11 -4.54 -3.10
CA VAL A 28 10.32 -3.66 -3.96
C VAL A 28 11.22 -2.51 -4.35
N ASP A 29 11.47 -2.37 -5.63
CA ASP A 29 12.33 -1.32 -6.17
C ASP A 29 11.60 0.02 -6.24
N GLN A 30 12.39 1.12 -6.32
CA GLN A 30 11.79 2.44 -6.48
C GLN A 30 10.95 2.50 -7.76
N SER A 31 9.80 3.15 -7.66
CA SER A 31 8.78 3.30 -8.72
C SER A 31 8.07 1.99 -9.12
N GLU A 32 8.35 0.85 -8.49
CA GLU A 32 7.49 -0.33 -8.66
C GLU A 32 6.11 -0.12 -8.03
N LEU A 33 5.07 -0.60 -8.70
CA LEU A 33 3.75 -0.82 -8.14
C LEU A 33 3.56 -2.33 -7.92
N CYS A 34 3.82 -2.75 -6.70
CA CYS A 34 3.86 -4.16 -6.34
C CYS A 34 2.54 -4.62 -5.70
N ALA A 35 1.86 -5.56 -6.34
CA ALA A 35 0.65 -6.19 -5.83
C ALA A 35 1.00 -7.31 -4.84
N LEU A 36 0.43 -7.29 -3.63
CA LEU A 36 0.53 -8.35 -2.64
C LEU A 36 -0.68 -9.26 -2.73
N VAL A 37 -0.51 -10.37 -3.42
CA VAL A 37 -1.55 -11.35 -3.76
C VAL A 37 -1.53 -12.53 -2.78
N GLY A 38 -2.70 -12.94 -2.30
CA GLY A 38 -2.84 -14.12 -1.44
C GLY A 38 -4.24 -14.23 -0.84
N ALA A 39 -4.62 -15.42 -0.42
CA ALA A 39 -5.90 -15.66 0.23
C ALA A 39 -6.05 -14.89 1.55
N ASN A 40 -7.29 -14.82 2.07
CA ASN A 40 -7.52 -14.28 3.41
C ASN A 40 -6.79 -15.14 4.44
N GLY A 41 -6.07 -14.48 5.35
CA GLY A 41 -5.24 -15.18 6.34
C GLY A 41 -3.83 -15.58 5.87
N ALA A 42 -3.47 -15.35 4.59
CA ALA A 42 -2.12 -15.65 4.07
C ALA A 42 -0.98 -14.85 4.72
N GLY A 43 -1.30 -13.81 5.50
CA GLY A 43 -0.29 -13.01 6.21
C GLY A 43 -0.09 -11.59 5.65
N LYS A 44 -0.85 -11.17 4.63
CA LYS A 44 -0.69 -9.85 3.95
C LYS A 44 -0.68 -8.68 4.93
N SER A 45 -1.73 -8.52 5.75
CA SER A 45 -1.81 -7.40 6.71
C SER A 45 -0.74 -7.48 7.81
N THR A 46 -0.27 -8.70 8.17
CA THR A 46 0.86 -8.85 9.10
C THR A 46 2.16 -8.35 8.47
N LEU A 47 2.38 -8.68 7.20
CA LEU A 47 3.52 -8.22 6.44
C LEU A 47 3.53 -6.70 6.30
N ILE A 48 2.40 -6.10 5.93
CA ILE A 48 2.20 -4.65 5.88
C ILE A 48 2.52 -4.00 7.25
N LYS A 49 1.98 -4.54 8.34
CA LYS A 49 2.25 -4.02 9.70
C LYS A 49 3.73 -4.08 10.06
N ILE A 50 4.47 -5.10 9.61
CA ILE A 50 5.92 -5.21 9.84
C ILE A 50 6.67 -4.13 9.06
N VAL A 51 6.36 -3.92 7.78
CA VAL A 51 6.97 -2.86 6.97
C VAL A 51 6.75 -1.49 7.59
N LEU A 52 5.51 -1.22 8.02
CA LEU A 52 5.12 0.04 8.71
C LEU A 52 5.74 0.17 10.11
N GLY A 53 6.29 -0.91 10.69
CA GLY A 53 6.81 -0.91 12.06
C GLY A 53 5.75 -0.91 13.14
N LEU A 54 4.51 -1.22 12.79
CA LEU A 54 3.39 -1.39 13.73
C LEU A 54 3.49 -2.71 14.50
N CYS A 55 4.28 -3.66 14.01
CA CYS A 55 4.72 -4.81 14.77
C CYS A 55 6.15 -5.23 14.37
N GLU A 56 6.92 -5.72 15.34
CA GLU A 56 8.27 -6.25 15.06
C GLU A 56 8.19 -7.68 14.50
N PRO A 57 9.07 -8.06 13.55
CA PRO A 57 9.22 -9.45 13.15
C PRO A 57 9.74 -10.29 14.34
N SER A 58 9.44 -11.59 14.34
CA SER A 58 10.02 -12.52 15.34
C SER A 58 11.47 -12.92 14.98
N SER A 59 11.80 -12.90 13.69
CA SER A 59 13.17 -13.08 13.14
C SER A 59 13.26 -12.44 11.76
N GLY A 60 14.48 -12.30 11.24
CA GLY A 60 14.76 -11.64 9.97
C GLY A 60 14.92 -10.12 10.11
N SER A 61 15.00 -9.43 8.99
CA SER A 61 15.21 -7.97 8.96
C SER A 61 14.37 -7.28 7.91
N VAL A 62 14.07 -6.00 8.18
CA VAL A 62 13.43 -5.06 7.26
C VAL A 62 14.42 -3.95 6.95
N GLU A 63 14.48 -3.55 5.69
CA GLU A 63 15.22 -2.39 5.22
C GLU A 63 14.27 -1.47 4.47
N LEU A 64 14.35 -0.18 4.73
CA LEU A 64 13.64 0.85 3.98
C LEU A 64 14.68 1.84 3.43
N PHE A 65 14.72 2.00 2.11
CA PHE A 65 15.71 2.88 1.44
C PHE A 65 17.15 2.63 1.88
N GLY A 66 17.51 1.36 2.17
CA GLY A 66 18.82 0.95 2.67
C GLY A 66 19.03 1.13 4.18
N GLY A 67 18.13 1.78 4.90
CA GLY A 67 18.19 1.89 6.37
C GLY A 67 17.77 0.58 7.05
N LYS A 68 18.57 0.14 8.04
CA LYS A 68 18.42 -1.17 8.72
C LYS A 68 18.26 -1.05 10.24
N SER A 69 18.95 -0.09 10.83
CA SER A 69 18.87 0.11 12.28
C SER A 69 17.51 0.67 12.68
N LYS A 70 17.10 0.46 13.94
CA LYS A 70 15.82 0.99 14.45
C LYS A 70 15.72 2.52 14.26
N LYS A 71 16.82 3.26 14.43
CA LYS A 71 16.87 4.70 14.25
C LYS A 71 16.69 5.09 12.78
N GLU A 72 17.39 4.42 11.85
CA GLU A 72 17.25 4.65 10.40
C GLU A 72 15.85 4.29 9.92
N LEU A 73 15.31 3.14 10.33
CA LEU A 73 13.95 2.73 9.97
C LEU A 73 12.90 3.73 10.48
N SER A 74 13.05 4.28 11.69
CA SER A 74 12.15 5.31 12.21
C SER A 74 12.18 6.56 11.32
N LEU A 75 13.36 6.98 10.88
CA LEU A 75 13.52 8.10 9.96
C LEU A 75 12.95 7.77 8.56
N MET A 76 13.26 6.59 8.01
CA MET A 76 12.79 6.21 6.68
C MET A 76 11.27 6.05 6.62
N ARG A 77 10.61 5.67 7.72
CA ARG A 77 9.13 5.57 7.79
C ARG A 77 8.42 6.90 7.63
N THR A 78 9.07 8.04 7.87
CA THR A 78 8.48 9.35 7.55
C THR A 78 8.27 9.57 6.05
N ARG A 79 8.92 8.74 5.21
CA ARG A 79 8.78 8.73 3.76
C ARG A 79 7.77 7.69 3.26
N VAL A 80 7.07 7.00 4.18
CA VAL A 80 6.08 5.96 3.88
C VAL A 80 4.70 6.43 4.28
N GLY A 81 3.80 6.55 3.33
CA GLY A 81 2.38 6.81 3.56
C GLY A 81 1.61 5.49 3.63
N TYR A 82 0.59 5.44 4.49
CA TYR A 82 -0.26 4.28 4.65
C TYR A 82 -1.73 4.63 4.46
N VAL A 83 -2.41 3.88 3.63
CA VAL A 83 -3.84 3.97 3.37
C VAL A 83 -4.49 2.68 3.91
N PRO A 84 -5.12 2.73 5.09
CA PRO A 84 -5.77 1.56 5.69
C PRO A 84 -7.09 1.20 4.98
N ASP A 85 -7.58 -0.02 5.20
CA ASP A 85 -8.91 -0.46 4.74
C ASP A 85 -10.04 0.42 5.29
N SER A 86 -9.96 0.87 6.53
CA SER A 86 -10.92 1.79 7.15
C SER A 86 -10.36 3.19 7.30
N SER A 87 -11.15 4.20 6.92
CA SER A 87 -10.74 5.61 7.02
C SER A 87 -10.46 6.05 8.46
N GLY A 88 -9.32 6.73 8.65
CA GLY A 88 -8.93 7.36 9.91
C GLY A 88 -9.32 8.84 10.03
N ALA A 89 -10.12 9.36 9.10
CA ALA A 89 -10.51 10.76 9.08
C ALA A 89 -11.53 11.13 10.18
N TYR A 90 -11.39 12.31 10.74
CA TYR A 90 -12.37 12.91 11.66
C TYR A 90 -13.64 13.25 10.88
N GLN A 91 -14.72 12.51 11.14
CA GLN A 91 -15.96 12.59 10.36
C GLN A 91 -16.69 13.94 10.48
N SER A 92 -16.54 14.64 11.61
CA SER A 92 -17.16 15.96 11.86
C SER A 92 -16.45 17.13 11.21
N LEU A 93 -15.23 16.94 10.71
CA LEU A 93 -14.39 17.97 10.11
C LEU A 93 -14.42 17.88 8.58
N SER A 94 -14.08 18.99 7.92
CA SER A 94 -13.86 19.03 6.47
C SER A 94 -12.57 18.30 6.06
N ALA A 95 -12.36 18.08 4.77
CA ALA A 95 -11.11 17.51 4.26
C ALA A 95 -9.91 18.38 4.60
N VAL A 96 -10.05 19.70 4.45
CA VAL A 96 -9.00 20.68 4.77
C VAL A 96 -8.62 20.61 6.24
N GLU A 97 -9.59 20.66 7.16
CA GLU A 97 -9.33 20.59 8.61
C GLU A 97 -8.67 19.27 9.02
N ASN A 98 -9.08 18.14 8.44
CA ASN A 98 -8.41 16.86 8.65
C ASN A 98 -6.93 16.91 8.28
N LEU A 99 -6.60 17.46 7.11
CA LEU A 99 -5.22 17.57 6.65
C LEU A 99 -4.41 18.60 7.45
N GLN A 100 -5.01 19.72 7.86
CA GLN A 100 -4.39 20.73 8.72
C GLN A 100 -3.96 20.15 10.07
N ILE A 101 -4.84 19.34 10.70
CA ILE A 101 -4.50 18.62 11.94
C ILE A 101 -3.27 17.74 11.73
N ARG A 102 -3.22 16.96 10.64
CA ARG A 102 -2.05 16.12 10.32
C ARG A 102 -0.80 16.94 10.04
N CYS A 103 -0.91 18.04 9.33
CA CYS A 103 0.21 18.97 9.13
C CYS A 103 0.75 19.49 10.47
N ALA A 104 -0.13 19.91 11.39
CA ALA A 104 0.26 20.38 12.71
C ALA A 104 0.95 19.28 13.55
N GLU A 105 0.40 18.04 13.55
CA GLU A 105 0.99 16.89 14.24
C GLU A 105 2.39 16.53 13.73
N TRP A 106 2.63 16.68 12.43
CA TRP A 106 3.89 16.29 11.78
C TRP A 106 4.84 17.45 11.51
N GLY A 107 4.48 18.67 11.93
CA GLY A 107 5.30 19.86 11.74
C GLY A 107 5.45 20.28 10.28
N LEU A 108 4.43 20.05 9.45
CA LEU A 108 4.43 20.38 8.03
C LEU A 108 3.80 21.76 7.78
N ASP A 109 4.22 22.43 6.71
CA ASP A 109 3.60 23.67 6.23
C ASP A 109 2.24 23.38 5.59
N GLU A 110 1.15 23.63 6.34
CA GLU A 110 -0.22 23.39 5.90
C GLU A 110 -0.60 24.18 4.65
N LYS A 111 -0.10 25.42 4.53
CA LYS A 111 -0.45 26.31 3.40
C LYS A 111 0.08 25.76 2.07
N ARG A 112 1.18 25.03 2.12
CA ARG A 112 1.79 24.35 0.98
C ARG A 112 1.22 22.96 0.77
N GLU A 113 1.16 22.15 1.82
CA GLU A 113 0.87 20.72 1.73
C GLU A 113 -0.61 20.43 1.46
N VAL A 114 -1.54 21.16 2.13
CA VAL A 114 -2.98 20.88 1.99
C VAL A 114 -3.48 21.08 0.55
N PRO A 115 -3.24 22.24 -0.11
CA PRO A 115 -3.66 22.40 -1.51
C PRO A 115 -2.97 21.40 -2.46
N ARG A 116 -1.70 21.10 -2.21
CA ARG A 116 -0.92 20.15 -3.02
C ARG A 116 -1.55 18.75 -3.01
N VAL A 117 -1.83 18.19 -1.83
CA VAL A 117 -2.35 16.82 -1.76
C VAL A 117 -3.81 16.74 -2.18
N LEU A 118 -4.65 17.74 -1.88
CA LEU A 118 -6.03 17.80 -2.37
C LEU A 118 -6.08 17.85 -3.90
N GLY A 119 -5.23 18.65 -4.52
CA GLY A 119 -5.11 18.70 -5.98
C GLY A 119 -4.68 17.37 -6.60
N LEU A 120 -3.73 16.65 -5.96
CA LEU A 120 -3.29 15.33 -6.44
C LEU A 120 -4.42 14.29 -6.44
N VAL A 121 -5.28 14.32 -5.43
CA VAL A 121 -6.38 13.34 -5.32
C VAL A 121 -7.70 13.81 -5.96
N GLY A 122 -7.75 15.05 -6.46
CA GLY A 122 -8.94 15.62 -7.08
C GLY A 122 -10.07 15.89 -6.08
N LEU A 123 -9.74 16.36 -4.88
CA LEU A 123 -10.67 16.92 -3.92
C LEU A 123 -10.58 18.45 -3.95
N ASP A 124 -11.74 19.10 -3.81
CA ASP A 124 -11.82 20.57 -3.81
C ASP A 124 -11.31 21.13 -2.48
N VAL A 125 -10.39 22.11 -2.55
CA VAL A 125 -9.88 22.84 -1.40
C VAL A 125 -10.90 23.75 -0.75
N ASP A 126 -11.89 24.20 -1.51
CA ASP A 126 -12.98 25.08 -1.03
C ASP A 126 -14.18 24.30 -0.46
N GLU A 127 -14.18 22.95 -0.53
CA GLU A 127 -15.25 22.10 0.00
C GLU A 127 -15.27 22.15 1.53
N LYS A 128 -16.31 22.80 2.08
CA LYS A 128 -16.50 23.00 3.53
C LYS A 128 -17.33 21.91 4.19
N LYS A 129 -17.88 20.96 3.41
CA LYS A 129 -18.69 19.88 3.97
C LYS A 129 -17.85 18.97 4.86
N SER A 130 -18.48 18.49 5.92
CA SER A 130 -17.85 17.49 6.79
C SER A 130 -17.65 16.15 6.07
N VAL A 131 -16.61 15.43 6.44
CA VAL A 131 -16.28 14.10 5.91
C VAL A 131 -17.42 13.09 6.12
N SER A 132 -18.27 13.31 7.13
CA SER A 132 -19.48 12.48 7.34
C SER A 132 -20.40 12.44 6.13
N SER A 133 -20.46 13.53 5.35
CA SER A 133 -21.29 13.65 4.14
C SER A 133 -20.60 13.19 2.85
N PHE A 134 -19.32 12.81 2.91
CA PHE A 134 -18.57 12.36 1.74
C PHE A 134 -19.03 10.96 1.30
N SER A 135 -19.01 10.73 -0.02
CA SER A 135 -19.09 9.39 -0.56
C SER A 135 -17.89 8.55 -0.07
N LEU A 136 -17.99 7.22 -0.13
CA LEU A 136 -16.88 6.37 0.26
C LEU A 136 -15.63 6.63 -0.61
N GLY A 137 -15.82 6.89 -1.91
CA GLY A 137 -14.74 7.28 -2.82
C GLY A 137 -14.07 8.60 -2.43
N MET A 138 -14.82 9.62 -2.00
CA MET A 138 -14.23 10.86 -1.49
C MET A 138 -13.46 10.64 -0.19
N LYS A 139 -13.97 9.80 0.72
CA LYS A 139 -13.24 9.41 1.95
C LYS A 139 -11.93 8.71 1.61
N ARG A 140 -11.95 7.78 0.65
CA ARG A 140 -10.76 7.09 0.19
C ARG A 140 -9.73 8.04 -0.43
N ARG A 141 -10.17 9.01 -1.22
CA ARG A 141 -9.29 10.08 -1.74
C ARG A 141 -8.66 10.92 -0.63
N LEU A 142 -9.40 11.22 0.45
CA LEU A 142 -8.86 11.93 1.62
C LEU A 142 -7.84 11.08 2.37
N ASP A 143 -8.04 9.77 2.52
CA ASP A 143 -7.05 8.87 3.12
C ASP A 143 -5.76 8.84 2.28
N ILE A 144 -5.88 8.81 0.94
CA ILE A 144 -4.72 8.90 0.03
C ILE A 144 -4.03 10.28 0.16
N ALA A 145 -4.79 11.37 0.22
CA ALA A 145 -4.23 12.71 0.43
C ALA A 145 -3.44 12.78 1.74
N THR A 146 -3.98 12.20 2.81
CA THR A 146 -3.29 12.11 4.12
C THR A 146 -1.97 11.33 4.00
N ALA A 147 -1.97 10.19 3.30
CA ALA A 147 -0.78 9.39 3.07
C ALA A 147 0.29 10.10 2.21
N LEU A 148 -0.10 11.08 1.41
CA LEU A 148 0.79 11.88 0.55
C LEU A 148 1.41 13.10 1.24
N LEU A 149 0.96 13.47 2.45
CA LEU A 149 1.53 14.59 3.21
C LEU A 149 3.02 14.38 3.47
N GLY A 150 3.77 15.48 3.48
CA GLY A 150 5.21 15.45 3.71
C GLY A 150 6.04 14.89 2.56
N GLY A 151 5.43 14.63 1.39
CA GLY A 151 6.16 14.21 0.19
C GLY A 151 6.62 12.75 0.25
N THR A 152 5.81 11.84 0.80
CA THR A 152 6.10 10.40 0.89
C THR A 152 6.52 9.80 -0.45
N ASP A 153 7.49 8.88 -0.43
CA ASP A 153 8.02 8.21 -1.64
C ASP A 153 7.40 6.82 -1.84
N VAL A 154 7.03 6.18 -0.74
CA VAL A 154 6.36 4.88 -0.73
C VAL A 154 4.94 5.04 -0.23
N LEU A 155 3.98 4.41 -0.90
CA LEU A 155 2.60 4.30 -0.47
C LEU A 155 2.24 2.83 -0.25
N ILE A 156 1.68 2.52 0.91
CA ILE A 156 1.18 1.17 1.23
C ILE A 156 -0.33 1.24 1.35
N PHE A 157 -1.02 0.39 0.59
CA PHE A 157 -2.48 0.32 0.57
C PHE A 157 -2.95 -1.04 1.08
N ASP A 158 -3.87 -1.03 2.04
CA ASP A 158 -4.57 -2.25 2.48
C ASP A 158 -6.01 -2.18 1.99
N GLU A 159 -6.34 -2.96 0.94
CA GLU A 159 -7.66 -3.06 0.30
C GLU A 159 -8.26 -1.69 -0.12
N PRO A 160 -7.60 -0.90 -0.99
CA PRO A 160 -7.99 0.50 -1.26
C PRO A 160 -9.35 0.67 -1.93
N ALA A 161 -9.85 -0.33 -2.64
CA ALA A 161 -11.13 -0.28 -3.36
C ALA A 161 -12.28 -0.96 -2.61
N ASN A 162 -12.03 -1.53 -1.41
CA ASN A 162 -13.03 -2.27 -0.66
C ASN A 162 -14.28 -1.43 -0.35
N GLY A 163 -15.45 -1.97 -0.70
CA GLY A 163 -16.76 -1.36 -0.44
C GLY A 163 -17.15 -0.21 -1.37
N LEU A 164 -16.34 0.13 -2.36
CA LEU A 164 -16.68 1.13 -3.38
C LEU A 164 -17.66 0.56 -4.42
N ASP A 165 -18.43 1.45 -5.05
CA ASP A 165 -19.18 1.13 -6.26
C ASP A 165 -18.25 1.01 -7.48
N PRO A 166 -18.71 0.43 -8.61
CA PRO A 166 -17.84 0.20 -9.77
C PRO A 166 -17.13 1.47 -10.30
N LEU A 167 -17.79 2.62 -10.32
CA LEU A 167 -17.19 3.88 -10.76
C LEU A 167 -16.14 4.40 -9.75
N GLY A 168 -16.41 4.22 -8.45
CA GLY A 168 -15.48 4.53 -7.38
C GLY A 168 -14.22 3.66 -7.45
N ILE A 169 -14.37 2.36 -7.71
CA ILE A 169 -13.28 1.42 -7.92
C ILE A 169 -12.38 1.89 -9.06
N GLU A 170 -12.94 2.08 -10.25
CA GLU A 170 -12.20 2.56 -11.43
C GLU A 170 -11.46 3.88 -11.15
N SER A 171 -12.14 4.83 -10.50
CA SER A 171 -11.60 6.13 -10.15
C SER A 171 -10.41 6.06 -9.17
N ILE A 172 -10.43 5.15 -8.19
CA ILE A 172 -9.33 4.97 -7.23
C ILE A 172 -8.15 4.28 -7.88
N TRP A 173 -8.37 3.25 -8.70
CA TRP A 173 -7.28 2.59 -9.42
C TRP A 173 -6.62 3.50 -10.45
N ALA A 174 -7.39 4.32 -11.17
CA ALA A 174 -6.85 5.35 -12.05
C ALA A 174 -5.98 6.38 -11.28
N LEU A 175 -6.41 6.80 -10.08
CA LEU A 175 -5.61 7.67 -9.22
C LEU A 175 -4.30 7.01 -8.78
N ILE A 176 -4.36 5.75 -8.32
CA ILE A 176 -3.18 4.98 -7.90
C ILE A 176 -2.19 4.84 -9.06
N GLY A 177 -2.66 4.43 -10.26
CA GLY A 177 -1.83 4.31 -11.45
C GLY A 177 -1.16 5.64 -11.82
N ARG A 178 -1.89 6.74 -11.78
CA ARG A 178 -1.38 8.08 -12.05
C ARG A 178 -0.29 8.52 -11.05
N LEU A 179 -0.50 8.28 -9.75
CA LEU A 179 0.49 8.58 -8.73
C LEU A 179 1.79 7.77 -8.92
N ASN A 180 1.71 6.52 -9.38
CA ASN A 180 2.88 5.73 -9.72
C ASN A 180 3.57 6.26 -10.97
N GLN A 181 2.84 6.40 -12.10
CA GLN A 181 3.41 6.75 -13.40
C GLN A 181 3.92 8.19 -13.49
N GLU A 182 3.15 9.17 -12.99
CA GLU A 182 3.47 10.59 -13.12
C GLU A 182 4.31 11.12 -11.96
N GLN A 183 4.15 10.56 -10.74
CA GLN A 183 4.85 11.01 -9.54
C GLN A 183 5.99 10.06 -9.12
N GLY A 184 6.19 8.95 -9.82
CA GLY A 184 7.23 7.96 -9.52
C GLY A 184 7.08 7.30 -8.15
N LYS A 185 5.86 7.26 -7.57
CA LYS A 185 5.64 6.68 -6.24
C LYS A 185 5.83 5.17 -6.27
N THR A 186 6.61 4.65 -5.33
CA THR A 186 6.69 3.21 -5.08
C THR A 186 5.46 2.76 -4.31
N MET A 187 4.89 1.62 -4.66
CA MET A 187 3.66 1.17 -4.02
C MET A 187 3.68 -0.30 -3.65
N LEU A 188 3.12 -0.62 -2.48
CA LEU A 188 2.79 -1.99 -2.08
C LEU A 188 1.28 -2.03 -1.79
N ILE A 189 0.54 -2.83 -2.56
CA ILE A 189 -0.93 -2.83 -2.51
C ILE A 189 -1.44 -4.22 -2.26
N SER A 190 -2.24 -4.42 -1.21
CA SER A 190 -3.06 -5.62 -1.04
C SER A 190 -4.45 -5.40 -1.65
N SER A 191 -4.95 -6.37 -2.38
CA SER A 191 -6.35 -6.50 -2.76
C SER A 191 -6.70 -7.98 -2.92
N HIS A 192 -7.97 -8.30 -2.76
CA HIS A 192 -8.52 -9.62 -3.05
C HIS A 192 -9.03 -9.72 -4.50
N ASP A 193 -9.17 -8.59 -5.20
CA ASP A 193 -9.54 -8.57 -6.62
C ASP A 193 -8.29 -8.52 -7.51
N LEU A 194 -8.03 -9.64 -8.20
CA LEU A 194 -6.86 -9.82 -9.04
C LEU A 194 -6.98 -9.06 -10.37
N ASP A 195 -8.20 -8.84 -10.87
CA ASP A 195 -8.42 -8.14 -12.13
C ASP A 195 -8.13 -6.64 -11.94
N GLU A 196 -8.54 -6.07 -10.79
CA GLU A 196 -8.20 -4.70 -10.41
C GLU A 196 -6.68 -4.52 -10.29
N LEU A 197 -6.00 -5.40 -9.54
CA LEU A 197 -4.54 -5.36 -9.39
C LEU A 197 -3.82 -5.44 -10.73
N ALA A 198 -4.29 -6.31 -11.63
CA ALA A 198 -3.68 -6.49 -12.96
C ALA A 198 -3.73 -5.23 -13.82
N SER A 199 -4.67 -4.30 -13.57
CA SER A 199 -4.81 -3.07 -14.33
C SER A 199 -3.71 -2.05 -14.06
N VAL A 200 -3.07 -2.08 -12.88
CA VAL A 200 -2.09 -1.06 -12.44
C VAL A 200 -0.75 -1.64 -12.02
N ALA A 201 -0.67 -2.90 -11.57
CA ALA A 201 0.54 -3.49 -11.04
C ALA A 201 1.65 -3.61 -12.09
N THR A 202 2.89 -3.42 -11.66
CA THR A 202 4.10 -3.71 -12.43
C THR A 202 4.70 -5.07 -12.05
N CYS A 203 4.46 -5.52 -10.82
CA CYS A 203 4.86 -6.85 -10.35
C CYS A 203 3.90 -7.37 -9.26
N CYS A 204 3.95 -8.67 -8.99
CA CYS A 204 3.16 -9.35 -7.98
C CYS A 204 4.05 -10.13 -7.01
N LEU A 205 3.69 -10.08 -5.72
CA LEU A 205 4.20 -10.94 -4.65
C LEU A 205 3.10 -11.94 -4.27
N PHE A 206 3.34 -13.22 -4.49
CA PHE A 206 2.37 -14.28 -4.20
C PHE A 206 2.64 -14.87 -2.81
N LEU A 207 1.76 -14.57 -1.87
CA LEU A 207 1.85 -15.03 -0.49
C LEU A 207 0.81 -16.14 -0.24
N HIS A 208 1.28 -17.28 0.30
CA HIS A 208 0.42 -18.42 0.65
C HIS A 208 0.87 -19.00 2.00
N ASP A 209 -0.08 -19.17 2.92
CA ASP A 209 0.15 -19.71 4.28
C ASP A 209 1.39 -19.14 5.00
N GLY A 210 1.61 -17.83 4.82
CA GLY A 210 2.73 -17.13 5.43
C GLY A 210 4.07 -17.26 4.71
N GLU A 211 4.12 -17.93 3.56
CA GLU A 211 5.31 -18.08 2.73
C GLU A 211 5.19 -17.25 1.45
N LEU A 212 6.30 -16.66 1.02
CA LEU A 212 6.38 -16.05 -0.30
C LEU A 212 6.70 -17.13 -1.32
N LEU A 213 5.73 -17.44 -2.17
CA LEU A 213 5.94 -18.44 -3.24
C LEU A 213 6.80 -17.87 -4.37
N LYS A 214 6.51 -16.62 -4.77
CA LYS A 214 7.20 -15.98 -5.90
C LYS A 214 7.00 -14.47 -5.90
N LYS A 215 7.99 -13.70 -6.39
CA LYS A 215 7.83 -12.37 -6.96
C LYS A 215 7.90 -12.50 -8.48
N GLU A 216 6.95 -11.93 -9.21
CA GLU A 216 6.94 -12.00 -10.68
C GLU A 216 6.54 -10.67 -11.29
N SER A 217 7.12 -10.32 -12.44
CA SER A 217 6.74 -9.14 -13.20
C SER A 217 5.41 -9.36 -13.92
N MET A 218 4.64 -8.28 -14.13
CA MET A 218 3.39 -8.38 -14.89
C MET A 218 3.62 -8.75 -16.36
N ASP A 219 4.79 -8.45 -16.93
CA ASP A 219 5.12 -8.84 -18.30
C ASP A 219 5.23 -10.36 -18.44
N VAL A 220 5.97 -11.00 -17.51
CA VAL A 220 6.05 -12.47 -17.48
C VAL A 220 4.68 -13.11 -17.23
N ILE A 221 3.88 -12.53 -16.32
CA ILE A 221 2.53 -13.05 -16.04
C ILE A 221 1.64 -12.98 -17.28
N ARG A 222 1.71 -11.89 -18.06
CA ARG A 222 0.95 -11.73 -19.32
C ARG A 222 1.41 -12.68 -20.42
N ASP A 223 2.70 -13.02 -20.45
CA ASP A 223 3.25 -13.97 -21.41
C ASP A 223 2.86 -15.42 -21.07
N GLU A 224 2.77 -15.77 -19.79
CA GLU A 224 2.52 -17.14 -19.32
C GLU A 224 1.03 -17.49 -19.12
N ALA A 225 0.15 -16.49 -18.97
CA ALA A 225 -1.26 -16.69 -18.68
C ALA A 225 -2.16 -15.61 -19.27
N SER A 226 -3.41 -15.94 -19.55
CA SER A 226 -4.43 -15.02 -20.10
C SER A 226 -4.85 -13.94 -19.10
N SER A 227 -4.63 -14.16 -17.79
CA SER A 227 -4.93 -13.21 -16.72
C SER A 227 -4.13 -13.50 -15.46
N LEU A 228 -3.98 -12.50 -14.58
CA LEU A 228 -3.39 -12.67 -13.26
C LEU A 228 -4.11 -13.74 -12.43
N LYS A 229 -5.43 -13.82 -12.57
CA LYS A 229 -6.28 -14.83 -11.90
C LYS A 229 -5.98 -16.26 -12.38
N GLU A 230 -5.73 -16.43 -13.67
CA GLU A 230 -5.32 -17.73 -14.22
C GLU A 230 -3.92 -18.11 -13.73
N TYR A 231 -2.96 -17.17 -13.79
CA TYR A 231 -1.60 -17.36 -13.29
C TYR A 231 -1.61 -17.79 -11.81
N TYR A 232 -2.32 -17.04 -10.96
CA TYR A 232 -2.47 -17.37 -9.54
C TYR A 232 -3.06 -18.76 -9.32
N ARG A 233 -4.10 -19.13 -10.09
CA ARG A 233 -4.72 -20.46 -9.99
C ARG A 233 -3.74 -21.60 -10.36
N ARG A 234 -2.90 -21.40 -11.39
CA ARG A 234 -1.86 -22.38 -11.77
C ARG A 234 -0.82 -22.51 -10.67
N LEU A 235 -0.37 -21.39 -10.11
CA LEU A 235 0.59 -21.36 -9.01
C LEU A 235 0.05 -22.12 -7.78
N MET A 236 -1.20 -21.90 -7.39
CA MET A 236 -1.84 -22.60 -6.26
C MET A 236 -1.98 -24.10 -6.49
N LYS A 237 -2.29 -24.54 -7.70
CA LYS A 237 -2.34 -25.96 -8.03
C LYS A 237 -0.97 -26.64 -7.88
N ALA A 238 0.11 -25.97 -8.24
CA ALA A 238 1.47 -26.50 -8.13
C ALA A 238 1.94 -26.64 -6.66
N VAL A 239 1.40 -25.82 -5.74
CA VAL A 239 1.73 -25.89 -4.30
C VAL A 239 0.89 -26.95 -3.57
N SER A 240 -0.26 -27.36 -4.13
CA SER A 240 -1.19 -28.33 -3.52
C SER A 240 -0.88 -29.79 -3.91
N LEU A 241 0.15 -30.02 -4.75
CA LEU A 241 0.68 -31.33 -5.17
C LEU A 241 1.95 -31.69 -4.40
#